data_0bb57f8b76a7e307a4bbb0c9b7a2f3a4
#
_entry.id   0bb57f8b76a7e307a4bbb0c9b7a2f3a4
#
_cell.length_a   1.000
_cell.length_b   1.000
_cell.length_c   1.000
_cell.angle_alpha   90.00
_cell.angle_beta   90.00
_cell.angle_gamma   90.00
#
_symmetry.space_group_name_H-M   'P 1'
#
loop_
_entity.id
_entity.type
_entity.pdbx_description
1 polymer ?
#
loop_
_entity_poly.entity_id
_entity_poly.type
_entity_poly.pdbx_seq_one_letter_code
_entity_poly.pdbx_strand_id
1 'polypeptide(L)'
;MMDHLNNYKGKKIDKRKMNEELTKQIRASQCDDDENDEEDLEMVMARQNRTSDIEVAPPPGFARRCHSVREASTGRKWIDTSSPEVQLLDIDVDLHRTKGNKQSKLSSRFLKEAKKKLGRAVSQFVLFTPVPTNVVNSKWLEPMLDTAREVGKGTKLPTSYEVTEVYLPMEYEALQNWIKSHKSSWAERGVTIMCDGWSGPTRKHIVNFLVYRNRGTIFQKSVDVTDVPSRTSDYYLSLIDKVVDEIGEEYVVQIVTDNEAAIKAAGYKLMQKRKNLYWTGCAAHCIDLMLEDIGKKKSVAKVLDCAKVITRFIYNSNWVVDFMKRFTGDRELLRPVITRFATNFITLESIVKHKTALQDMFHSQEWKHNKWSKKDDAKEAKKIIQSKDFWTKAADVLKVQEPLLKVLRLVDGDEKPTMGFIYEAMDRAKLAIKQNCRYYVDYWKIIDNRWAFQLHTDLHAAGYFLNPIFQYGEHLSNHREVMSGVRNVISRLLPDLNEQIQAINQISLFCNKEDSFGAVLAQRAVKATNPGNYYILNELLTI
;
A
#
# COMPACT_ATOMS: atom_id res chain seq x y z
N MET A 1 -9.28 -24.69 -7.58
CA MET A 1 -9.36 -23.54 -8.51
C MET A 1 -10.17 -23.83 -9.79
N MET A 2 -9.96 -24.92 -10.49
CA MET A 2 -10.80 -25.31 -11.65
C MET A 2 -12.25 -25.68 -11.26
N ASP A 3 -12.45 -26.33 -10.13
CA ASP A 3 -13.78 -26.77 -9.66
C ASP A 3 -14.64 -25.62 -9.15
N HIS A 4 -14.02 -24.56 -8.63
CA HIS A 4 -14.70 -23.32 -8.20
C HIS A 4 -15.42 -22.64 -9.36
N LEU A 5 -14.84 -22.70 -10.55
CA LEU A 5 -15.40 -22.12 -11.77
C LEU A 5 -16.55 -22.95 -12.38
N ASN A 6 -16.59 -24.25 -12.10
CA ASN A 6 -17.66 -25.13 -12.61
C ASN A 6 -18.98 -24.97 -11.85
N ASN A 7 -18.95 -24.56 -10.59
CA ASN A 7 -20.14 -24.31 -9.78
C ASN A 7 -20.87 -23.00 -10.12
N TYR A 8 -20.24 -22.10 -10.89
CA TYR A 8 -20.85 -20.85 -11.36
C TYR A 8 -21.76 -20.98 -12.59
N LYS A 9 -22.10 -22.18 -13.03
CA LYS A 9 -22.88 -22.47 -14.27
C LYS A 9 -24.38 -22.15 -14.20
N GLY A 10 -24.85 -21.23 -13.37
CA GLY A 10 -26.32 -21.06 -13.24
C GLY A 10 -26.91 -19.67 -13.17
N LYS A 11 -26.18 -18.60 -12.93
CA LYS A 11 -26.78 -17.25 -12.79
C LYS A 11 -26.17 -16.26 -13.77
N LYS A 12 -27.01 -15.60 -14.58
CA LYS A 12 -26.62 -14.38 -15.32
C LYS A 12 -26.22 -13.33 -14.31
N ILE A 13 -24.91 -13.12 -14.14
CA ILE A 13 -24.35 -12.16 -13.20
C ILE A 13 -24.40 -10.79 -13.85
N ASP A 14 -25.09 -9.85 -13.20
CA ASP A 14 -25.11 -8.46 -13.60
C ASP A 14 -23.72 -7.83 -13.38
N LYS A 15 -23.01 -7.60 -14.49
CA LYS A 15 -21.62 -7.11 -14.51
C LYS A 15 -21.44 -5.79 -13.76
N ARG A 16 -22.47 -4.95 -13.71
CA ARG A 16 -22.45 -3.67 -13.01
C ARG A 16 -22.48 -3.87 -11.50
N LYS A 17 -23.39 -4.71 -11.02
CA LYS A 17 -23.50 -5.05 -9.58
C LYS A 17 -22.24 -5.71 -9.02
N MET A 18 -21.60 -6.59 -9.79
CA MET A 18 -20.39 -7.29 -9.35
C MET A 18 -19.19 -6.36 -9.26
N ASN A 19 -19.03 -5.43 -10.21
CA ASN A 19 -17.97 -4.40 -10.14
C ASN A 19 -18.24 -3.37 -9.04
N GLU A 20 -19.50 -2.99 -8.83
CA GLU A 20 -19.89 -2.10 -7.73
C GLU A 20 -19.70 -2.79 -6.37
N GLU A 21 -19.98 -4.09 -6.26
CA GLU A 21 -19.79 -4.86 -5.03
C GLU A 21 -18.29 -5.04 -4.72
N LEU A 22 -17.46 -5.36 -5.70
CA LEU A 22 -16.00 -5.44 -5.53
C LEU A 22 -15.41 -4.07 -5.17
N THR A 23 -15.85 -3.01 -5.84
CA THR A 23 -15.44 -1.64 -5.53
C THR A 23 -15.94 -1.20 -4.16
N LYS A 24 -17.16 -1.59 -3.76
CA LYS A 24 -17.69 -1.36 -2.39
C LYS A 24 -16.94 -2.18 -1.34
N GLN A 25 -16.59 -3.43 -1.61
CA GLN A 25 -15.83 -4.26 -0.66
C GLN A 25 -14.38 -3.77 -0.52
N ILE A 26 -13.76 -3.33 -1.62
CA ILE A 26 -12.45 -2.68 -1.60
C ILE A 26 -12.54 -1.32 -0.89
N ARG A 27 -13.60 -0.52 -1.14
CA ARG A 27 -13.85 0.73 -0.43
C ARG A 27 -14.30 0.53 1.02
N ALA A 28 -15.10 -0.47 1.35
CA ALA A 28 -15.47 -0.80 2.72
C ALA A 28 -14.27 -1.34 3.53
N SER A 29 -13.26 -1.88 2.86
CA SER A 29 -11.95 -2.13 3.47
C SER A 29 -11.08 -0.86 3.51
N GLN A 30 -11.48 0.23 2.87
CA GLN A 30 -10.81 1.53 2.77
C GLN A 30 -11.65 2.70 3.32
N CYS A 31 -12.66 2.50 4.16
CA CYS A 31 -13.35 3.59 4.84
C CYS A 31 -12.52 4.03 6.05
N ASP A 32 -12.27 5.27 6.31
CA ASP A 32 -13.03 6.49 6.25
C ASP A 32 -12.14 7.65 5.77
N ASP A 33 -12.83 8.63 5.19
CA ASP A 33 -12.40 9.97 4.80
C ASP A 33 -11.98 10.16 3.34
N ASP A 34 -12.82 11.01 2.74
CA ASP A 34 -12.67 11.84 1.55
C ASP A 34 -13.38 11.38 0.27
N GLU A 35 -14.61 11.89 0.15
CA GLU A 35 -15.25 12.23 -1.12
C GLU A 35 -14.44 13.34 -1.81
N ASN A 36 -13.56 12.97 -2.71
CA ASN A 36 -13.04 13.73 -3.85
C ASN A 36 -11.69 13.18 -4.27
N ASP A 37 -11.67 12.03 -4.93
CA ASP A 37 -10.42 11.58 -5.53
C ASP A 37 -10.66 10.88 -6.87
N GLU A 38 -10.81 11.69 -7.91
CA GLU A 38 -10.05 11.46 -9.13
C GLU A 38 -8.59 11.90 -8.85
N GLU A 39 -7.90 11.22 -7.93
CA GLU A 39 -6.47 11.43 -7.76
C GLU A 39 -5.76 11.15 -9.07
N ASP A 40 -5.09 12.14 -9.59
CA ASP A 40 -4.22 12.06 -10.75
C ASP A 40 -3.27 10.87 -10.58
N LEU A 41 -3.28 9.96 -11.53
CA LEU A 41 -2.34 8.83 -11.60
C LEU A 41 -0.87 9.28 -11.47
N GLU A 42 -0.60 10.54 -11.71
CA GLU A 42 0.70 11.17 -11.51
C GLU A 42 1.07 11.28 -10.02
N MET A 43 0.09 11.49 -9.13
CA MET A 43 0.28 11.47 -7.68
C MET A 43 0.52 10.05 -7.15
N VAL A 44 -0.13 9.05 -7.73
CA VAL A 44 0.13 7.63 -7.42
C VAL A 44 1.53 7.22 -7.87
N MET A 45 2.00 7.72 -9.03
CA MET A 45 3.37 7.50 -9.51
C MET A 45 4.41 8.26 -8.69
N ALA A 46 4.11 9.46 -8.22
CA ALA A 46 4.97 10.22 -7.32
C ALA A 46 5.05 9.58 -5.92
N ARG A 47 3.96 8.96 -5.43
CA ARG A 47 3.97 8.16 -4.20
C ARG A 47 4.78 6.86 -4.35
N GLN A 48 4.77 6.24 -5.53
CA GLN A 48 5.58 5.04 -5.82
C GLN A 48 7.09 5.32 -5.92
N ASN A 49 7.49 6.55 -6.23
CA ASN A 49 8.89 6.99 -6.17
C ASN A 49 9.34 7.40 -4.76
N ARG A 50 8.42 7.43 -3.79
CA ARG A 50 8.70 7.71 -2.37
C ARG A 50 8.68 6.41 -1.56
N THR A 51 9.52 5.46 -1.89
CA THR A 51 9.81 4.31 -1.02
C THR A 51 10.70 4.67 0.17
N SER A 52 10.64 5.91 0.66
CA SER A 52 11.44 6.35 1.81
C SER A 52 10.68 7.12 2.88
N ASP A 53 9.37 7.36 2.72
CA ASP A 53 8.61 7.93 3.82
C ASP A 53 7.96 6.79 4.65
N ILE A 54 8.82 6.06 5.37
CA ILE A 54 8.37 5.26 6.50
C ILE A 54 7.81 6.26 7.52
N GLU A 55 6.52 6.19 7.79
CA GLU A 55 5.94 6.92 8.91
C GLU A 55 6.54 6.41 10.21
N VAL A 56 7.65 6.99 10.59
CA VAL A 56 8.15 6.88 11.95
C VAL A 56 7.27 7.76 12.80
N ALA A 57 6.37 7.16 13.57
CA ALA A 57 5.66 7.90 14.60
C ALA A 57 6.70 8.56 15.53
N PRO A 58 6.54 9.82 15.89
CA PRO A 58 7.51 10.49 16.74
C PRO A 58 7.64 9.80 18.08
N PRO A 59 8.83 9.72 18.66
CA PRO A 59 9.03 9.13 19.98
C PRO A 59 8.13 9.81 21.03
N PRO A 60 7.68 9.09 22.06
CA PRO A 60 6.60 9.50 22.98
C PRO A 60 6.84 10.76 23.80
N GLY A 61 7.96 11.42 23.68
CA GLY A 61 8.27 12.68 24.37
C GLY A 61 7.75 13.94 23.69
N PHE A 62 7.45 13.92 22.40
CA PHE A 62 7.11 15.12 21.62
C PHE A 62 5.61 15.35 21.42
N ALA A 63 4.75 14.37 21.73
CA ALA A 63 3.31 14.45 21.45
C ALA A 63 2.47 15.12 22.56
N ARG A 64 3.06 15.69 23.62
CA ARG A 64 2.28 16.11 24.81
C ARG A 64 1.90 17.59 24.90
N ARG A 65 2.06 18.42 23.87
CA ARG A 65 1.72 19.86 24.00
C ARG A 65 1.03 20.53 22.82
N CYS A 66 0.28 19.84 22.03
CA CYS A 66 -0.58 20.47 21.03
C CYS A 66 -2.07 20.21 21.25
N HIS A 67 -2.56 20.36 22.49
CA HIS A 67 -3.97 20.50 22.76
C HIS A 67 -4.25 21.91 23.24
N SER A 68 -4.50 22.82 22.33
CA SER A 68 -5.29 24.02 22.61
C SER A 68 -6.49 24.05 21.68
N VAL A 69 -7.57 23.52 22.21
CA VAL A 69 -8.93 24.07 22.15
C VAL A 69 -9.53 24.33 20.77
N ARG A 70 -10.36 23.38 20.33
CA ARG A 70 -11.69 23.73 19.85
C ARG A 70 -12.69 22.65 20.28
N GLU A 71 -13.20 22.78 21.49
CA GLU A 71 -14.48 22.17 21.83
C GLU A 71 -15.60 23.16 21.49
N ALA A 72 -16.49 22.73 20.61
CA ALA A 72 -17.83 23.23 20.56
C ALA A 72 -18.74 22.14 21.13
N SER A 73 -19.31 22.48 22.27
CA SER A 73 -20.33 21.80 23.03
C SER A 73 -21.32 20.91 22.30
N THR A 74 -21.43 19.64 22.70
CA THR A 74 -22.74 19.01 22.98
C THR A 74 -22.56 17.99 24.10
N GLY A 75 -23.32 18.16 25.16
CA GLY A 75 -23.22 17.37 26.38
C GLY A 75 -23.77 15.95 26.26
N ARG A 76 -23.08 15.01 26.89
CA ARG A 76 -23.71 13.86 27.58
C ARG A 76 -22.83 13.47 28.77
N LYS A 77 -23.46 13.52 29.94
CA LYS A 77 -22.92 13.06 31.22
C LYS A 77 -22.72 11.52 31.16
N TRP A 78 -21.54 11.06 31.50
CA TRP A 78 -21.34 9.70 32.00
C TRP A 78 -21.07 9.80 33.50
N ILE A 79 -21.82 9.06 34.28
CA ILE A 79 -21.63 8.91 35.73
C ILE A 79 -20.73 7.69 35.91
N ASP A 80 -19.56 7.93 36.47
CA ASP A 80 -18.66 6.86 36.92
C ASP A 80 -18.93 6.65 38.42
N THR A 81 -19.35 5.44 38.78
CA THR A 81 -19.59 5.03 40.17
C THR A 81 -18.56 3.97 40.54
N SER A 82 -17.37 4.41 40.97
CA SER A 82 -16.55 3.61 41.91
C SER A 82 -15.29 4.36 42.33
N SER A 83 -15.31 5.05 43.46
CA SER A 83 -14.15 5.27 44.32
C SER A 83 -14.56 5.84 45.68
N PRO A 84 -13.82 5.52 46.75
CA PRO A 84 -14.32 5.70 48.12
C PRO A 84 -14.30 7.17 48.60
N GLU A 85 -15.23 7.44 49.47
CA GLU A 85 -15.43 8.72 50.14
C GLU A 85 -14.17 9.27 50.78
N VAL A 86 -13.74 10.41 50.29
CA VAL A 86 -12.86 11.33 51.03
C VAL A 86 -13.76 12.48 51.50
N GLN A 87 -14.01 12.57 52.80
CA GLN A 87 -14.65 13.71 53.43
C GLN A 87 -13.83 14.98 53.15
N LEU A 88 -14.32 15.84 52.27
CA LEU A 88 -13.83 17.21 52.11
C LEU A 88 -14.58 18.09 53.12
N LEU A 89 -13.81 18.66 54.05
CA LEU A 89 -14.22 19.74 54.92
C LEU A 89 -14.72 20.90 54.07
N ASP A 90 -15.92 21.42 54.39
CA ASP A 90 -16.50 22.63 53.82
C ASP A 90 -15.56 23.81 54.09
N ILE A 91 -14.78 24.17 53.08
CA ILE A 91 -14.14 25.48 53.01
C ILE A 91 -14.92 26.28 51.99
N ASP A 92 -15.69 27.22 52.50
CA ASP A 92 -16.40 28.23 51.71
C ASP A 92 -15.35 29.15 51.03
N VAL A 93 -14.91 28.80 49.82
CA VAL A 93 -14.03 29.65 49.04
C VAL A 93 -14.90 30.53 48.15
N ASP A 94 -15.08 31.74 48.60
CA ASP A 94 -15.75 32.82 47.85
C ASP A 94 -14.88 33.18 46.64
N LEU A 95 -15.09 32.47 45.53
CA LEU A 95 -14.41 32.75 44.25
C LEU A 95 -14.98 34.03 43.65
N HIS A 96 -14.47 35.17 44.06
CA HIS A 96 -14.67 36.41 43.33
C HIS A 96 -14.22 36.19 41.87
N ARG A 97 -15.20 36.04 41.00
CA ARG A 97 -15.01 36.02 39.56
C ARG A 97 -14.48 37.37 39.10
N THR A 98 -13.17 37.58 39.19
CA THR A 98 -12.52 38.64 38.46
C THR A 98 -12.87 38.49 37.00
N LYS A 99 -13.59 39.46 36.43
CA LYS A 99 -13.83 39.54 34.98
C LYS A 99 -12.46 39.56 34.32
N GLY A 100 -11.95 38.38 33.93
CA GLY A 100 -10.73 38.28 33.15
C GLY A 100 -10.90 39.14 31.91
N ASN A 101 -10.03 40.08 31.73
CA ASN A 101 -9.94 40.90 30.53
C ASN A 101 -9.96 39.95 29.34
N LYS A 102 -11.06 39.97 28.55
CA LYS A 102 -11.13 39.21 27.32
C LYS A 102 -9.96 39.66 26.45
N GLN A 103 -8.98 38.81 26.30
CA GLN A 103 -7.88 39.04 25.39
C GLN A 103 -8.43 39.48 24.03
N SER A 104 -8.11 40.68 23.60
CA SER A 104 -8.62 41.24 22.35
C SER A 104 -8.21 40.33 21.22
N LYS A 105 -9.19 39.89 20.40
CA LYS A 105 -8.91 39.09 19.21
C LYS A 105 -7.93 39.87 18.33
N LEU A 106 -6.79 39.25 18.00
CA LEU A 106 -5.84 39.80 17.04
C LEU A 106 -6.59 40.21 15.77
N SER A 107 -6.38 41.45 15.31
CA SER A 107 -7.07 41.94 14.13
C SER A 107 -6.79 41.03 12.92
N SER A 108 -7.77 40.78 12.09
CA SER A 108 -7.62 39.96 10.87
C SER A 108 -6.52 40.48 9.93
N ARG A 109 -6.27 41.78 9.97
CA ARG A 109 -5.20 42.45 9.23
C ARG A 109 -3.81 42.06 9.77
N PHE A 110 -3.64 42.05 11.08
CA PHE A 110 -2.37 41.64 11.72
C PHE A 110 -2.05 40.17 11.40
N LEU A 111 -3.03 39.27 11.49
CA LEU A 111 -2.84 37.87 11.15
C LEU A 111 -2.48 37.65 9.69
N LYS A 112 -3.06 38.43 8.75
CA LYS A 112 -2.70 38.39 7.33
C LYS A 112 -1.26 38.86 7.08
N GLU A 113 -0.85 39.93 7.75
CA GLU A 113 0.53 40.45 7.64
C GLU A 113 1.54 39.45 8.23
N ALA A 114 1.26 38.88 9.40
CA ALA A 114 2.09 37.85 10.00
C ALA A 114 2.22 36.62 9.11
N LYS A 115 1.12 36.13 8.55
CA LYS A 115 1.14 35.02 7.57
C LYS A 115 1.97 35.35 6.33
N LYS A 116 1.85 36.56 5.80
CA LYS A 116 2.65 37.02 4.65
C LYS A 116 4.14 37.06 4.97
N LYS A 117 4.51 37.57 6.16
CA LYS A 117 5.90 37.64 6.61
C LYS A 117 6.52 36.27 6.79
N LEU A 118 5.80 35.33 7.44
CA LEU A 118 6.25 33.96 7.63
C LEU A 118 6.36 33.26 6.29
N GLY A 119 5.31 33.35 5.44
CA GLY A 119 5.32 32.73 4.13
C GLY A 119 6.48 33.20 3.25
N ARG A 120 6.84 34.50 3.32
CA ARG A 120 8.01 35.03 2.60
C ARG A 120 9.32 34.41 3.12
N ALA A 121 9.49 34.29 4.42
CA ALA A 121 10.70 33.70 5.01
C ALA A 121 10.86 32.22 4.63
N VAL A 122 9.77 31.43 4.72
CA VAL A 122 9.78 30.03 4.29
C VAL A 122 10.04 29.91 2.79
N SER A 123 9.42 30.78 1.97
CA SER A 123 9.67 30.79 0.52
C SER A 123 11.12 31.13 0.18
N GLN A 124 11.75 32.08 0.88
CA GLN A 124 13.15 32.39 0.69
C GLN A 124 14.04 31.20 1.01
N PHE A 125 13.80 30.50 2.12
CA PHE A 125 14.52 29.28 2.45
C PHE A 125 14.41 28.24 1.35
N VAL A 126 13.19 27.93 0.89
CA VAL A 126 12.95 26.91 -0.12
C VAL A 126 13.53 27.29 -1.49
N LEU A 127 13.37 28.55 -1.91
CA LEU A 127 13.81 29.01 -3.24
C LEU A 127 15.32 29.21 -3.36
N PHE A 128 16.00 29.57 -2.27
CA PHE A 128 17.46 29.83 -2.29
C PHE A 128 18.28 28.63 -1.78
N THR A 129 17.64 27.56 -1.30
CA THR A 129 18.29 26.32 -0.90
C THR A 129 17.89 25.20 -1.87
N PRO A 130 18.77 24.24 -2.21
CA PRO A 130 18.42 23.14 -3.12
C PRO A 130 17.53 22.08 -2.44
N VAL A 131 16.41 22.53 -1.87
CA VAL A 131 15.39 21.66 -1.27
C VAL A 131 14.13 21.64 -2.13
N PRO A 132 13.45 20.50 -2.29
CA PRO A 132 12.21 20.41 -3.06
C PRO A 132 11.09 21.27 -2.43
N THR A 133 10.23 21.86 -3.27
CA THR A 133 9.13 22.72 -2.79
C THR A 133 8.12 21.98 -1.90
N ASN A 134 8.00 20.64 -2.05
CA ASN A 134 7.14 19.83 -1.20
C ASN A 134 7.59 19.73 0.27
N VAL A 135 8.79 20.21 0.62
CA VAL A 135 9.25 20.30 2.03
C VAL A 135 8.30 21.13 2.89
N VAL A 136 7.53 22.05 2.29
CA VAL A 136 6.53 22.85 3.02
C VAL A 136 5.35 22.03 3.53
N ASN A 137 5.12 20.86 2.95
CA ASN A 137 4.08 19.90 3.36
C ASN A 137 4.60 18.85 4.36
N SER A 138 5.90 18.95 4.74
CA SER A 138 6.47 18.04 5.73
C SER A 138 5.80 18.20 7.08
N LYS A 139 5.40 17.09 7.69
CA LYS A 139 4.89 17.06 9.07
C LYS A 139 5.87 17.60 10.12
N TRP A 140 7.13 17.74 9.77
CA TRP A 140 8.18 18.26 10.66
C TRP A 140 8.39 19.77 10.57
N LEU A 141 7.85 20.45 9.55
CA LEU A 141 8.05 21.89 9.40
C LEU A 141 7.35 22.68 10.51
N GLU A 142 6.10 22.35 10.83
CA GLU A 142 5.34 23.04 11.89
C GLU A 142 5.96 22.83 13.26
N PRO A 143 6.29 21.60 13.73
CA PRO A 143 7.02 21.37 14.97
C PRO A 143 8.36 22.12 15.05
N MET A 144 9.12 22.16 13.95
CA MET A 144 10.37 22.91 13.89
C MET A 144 10.14 24.42 14.12
N LEU A 145 9.12 25.01 13.48
CA LEU A 145 8.76 26.41 13.65
C LEU A 145 8.22 26.71 15.05
N ASP A 146 7.51 25.79 15.67
CA ASP A 146 7.02 25.93 17.04
C ASP A 146 8.17 25.89 18.04
N THR A 147 9.10 24.94 17.88
CA THR A 147 10.33 24.91 18.68
C THR A 147 11.12 26.20 18.52
N ALA A 148 11.27 26.73 17.28
CA ALA A 148 11.94 28.01 17.07
C ALA A 148 11.24 29.19 17.74
N ARG A 149 9.91 29.16 17.89
CA ARG A 149 9.16 30.19 18.67
C ARG A 149 9.39 30.03 20.17
N GLU A 150 9.47 28.81 20.68
CA GLU A 150 9.68 28.50 22.10
C GLU A 150 11.07 28.91 22.57
N VAL A 151 12.13 28.58 21.82
CA VAL A 151 13.50 28.88 22.17
C VAL A 151 13.87 30.38 21.99
N GLY A 152 13.09 31.07 21.17
CA GLY A 152 13.19 32.51 20.98
C GLY A 152 14.40 32.96 20.15
N LYS A 153 14.62 34.29 20.16
CA LYS A 153 15.71 34.91 19.41
C LYS A 153 17.05 34.72 20.11
N GLY A 154 18.10 34.49 19.32
CA GLY A 154 19.48 34.39 19.81
C GLY A 154 20.01 32.97 19.96
N THR A 155 19.13 31.96 19.89
CA THR A 155 19.57 30.56 19.82
C THR A 155 20.27 30.30 18.49
N LYS A 156 21.49 29.78 18.54
CA LYS A 156 22.25 29.41 17.35
C LYS A 156 21.64 28.19 16.69
N LEU A 157 21.57 28.23 15.37
CA LEU A 157 21.16 27.05 14.58
C LEU A 157 22.25 25.97 14.69
N PRO A 158 21.86 24.69 14.61
CA PRO A 158 22.81 23.59 14.61
C PRO A 158 23.69 23.66 13.36
N THR A 159 24.96 23.33 13.55
CA THR A 159 25.92 23.14 12.46
C THR A 159 25.68 21.82 11.76
N SER A 160 26.20 21.65 10.52
CA SER A 160 26.14 20.39 9.81
C SER A 160 26.75 19.23 10.61
N TYR A 161 27.86 19.51 11.31
CA TYR A 161 28.52 18.56 12.21
C TYR A 161 27.58 18.11 13.35
N GLU A 162 26.95 19.07 14.03
CA GLU A 162 25.98 18.72 15.10
C GLU A 162 24.82 17.92 14.59
N VAL A 163 24.30 18.20 13.38
CA VAL A 163 23.22 17.43 12.78
C VAL A 163 23.64 15.99 12.54
N THR A 164 24.84 15.75 12.00
CA THR A 164 25.28 14.38 11.60
C THR A 164 25.90 13.59 12.75
N GLU A 165 26.65 14.25 13.63
CA GLU A 165 27.48 13.56 14.63
C GLU A 165 26.88 13.63 16.06
N VAL A 166 25.92 14.52 16.30
CA VAL A 166 25.29 14.65 17.61
C VAL A 166 23.82 14.28 17.57
N TYR A 167 23.02 14.96 16.74
CA TYR A 167 21.57 14.77 16.74
C TYR A 167 21.13 13.49 16.01
N LEU A 168 21.76 13.13 14.91
CA LEU A 168 21.44 11.87 14.22
C LEU A 168 21.62 10.63 15.10
N PRO A 169 22.73 10.45 15.85
CA PRO A 169 22.84 9.34 16.80
C PRO A 169 21.78 9.37 17.91
N MET A 170 21.44 10.56 18.43
CA MET A 170 20.40 10.72 19.45
C MET A 170 19.02 10.29 18.93
N GLU A 171 18.64 10.74 17.73
CA GLU A 171 17.38 10.35 17.09
C GLU A 171 17.36 8.86 16.77
N TYR A 172 18.49 8.30 16.33
CA TYR A 172 18.61 6.87 16.08
C TYR A 172 18.41 6.05 17.37
N GLU A 173 19.03 6.47 18.49
CA GLU A 173 18.85 5.79 19.79
C GLU A 173 17.40 5.91 20.27
N ALA A 174 16.79 7.07 20.15
CA ALA A 174 15.39 7.29 20.49
C ALA A 174 14.46 6.37 19.67
N LEU A 175 14.71 6.24 18.37
CA LEU A 175 13.99 5.33 17.48
C LEU A 175 14.19 3.86 17.90
N GLN A 176 15.42 3.45 18.21
CA GLN A 176 15.71 2.08 18.67
C GLN A 176 14.97 1.75 19.98
N ASN A 177 14.92 2.71 20.91
CA ASN A 177 14.20 2.54 22.17
C ASN A 177 12.68 2.45 21.94
N TRP A 178 12.16 3.23 21.01
CA TRP A 178 10.75 3.15 20.59
C TRP A 178 10.45 1.77 19.97
N ILE A 179 11.31 1.25 19.07
CA ILE A 179 11.15 -0.10 18.48
C ILE A 179 11.14 -1.16 19.58
N LYS A 180 12.09 -1.09 20.54
CA LYS A 180 12.15 -2.03 21.67
C LYS A 180 10.87 -2.04 22.51
N SER A 181 10.25 -0.87 22.71
CA SER A 181 8.99 -0.77 23.46
C SER A 181 7.82 -1.49 22.79
N HIS A 182 7.91 -1.74 21.47
CA HIS A 182 6.87 -2.44 20.70
C HIS A 182 7.05 -3.96 20.68
N LYS A 183 8.20 -4.49 21.10
CA LYS A 183 8.48 -5.94 21.07
C LYS A 183 7.49 -6.75 21.93
N SER A 184 6.99 -6.20 23.04
CA SER A 184 5.97 -6.88 23.86
C SER A 184 4.70 -7.20 23.05
N SER A 185 4.30 -6.30 22.17
CA SER A 185 3.14 -6.51 21.30
C SER A 185 3.42 -7.46 20.12
N TRP A 186 4.68 -7.78 19.85
CA TRP A 186 5.05 -8.77 18.84
C TRP A 186 4.80 -10.19 19.33
N ALA A 187 4.99 -10.43 20.63
CA ALA A 187 4.73 -11.73 21.25
C ALA A 187 3.27 -12.19 21.11
N GLU A 188 2.33 -11.25 21.15
CA GLU A 188 0.89 -11.57 21.06
C GLU A 188 0.43 -11.90 19.63
N ARG A 189 1.08 -11.37 18.60
CA ARG A 189 0.51 -11.35 17.23
C ARG A 189 1.46 -11.78 16.14
N GLY A 190 2.71 -11.97 16.48
CA GLY A 190 3.77 -12.19 15.52
C GLY A 190 4.06 -10.98 14.63
N VAL A 191 5.11 -11.12 13.84
CA VAL A 191 5.53 -10.14 12.83
C VAL A 191 5.87 -10.82 11.51
N THR A 192 5.78 -10.05 10.43
CA THR A 192 6.29 -10.42 9.11
C THR A 192 7.55 -9.63 8.82
N ILE A 193 8.64 -10.31 8.45
CA ILE A 193 9.83 -9.67 7.89
C ILE A 193 9.63 -9.52 6.39
N MET A 194 9.77 -8.31 5.87
CA MET A 194 9.78 -8.05 4.43
C MET A 194 11.20 -7.73 3.99
N CYS A 195 11.63 -8.36 2.92
CA CYS A 195 12.97 -8.20 2.34
C CYS A 195 12.83 -7.82 0.87
N ASP A 196 13.39 -6.65 0.49
CA ASP A 196 13.36 -6.14 -0.87
C ASP A 196 14.74 -5.69 -1.32
N GLY A 197 15.18 -6.20 -2.46
CA GLY A 197 16.47 -5.89 -3.07
C GLY A 197 16.32 -4.91 -4.24
N TRP A 198 17.11 -3.84 -4.24
CA TRP A 198 17.08 -2.87 -5.32
C TRP A 198 18.48 -2.41 -5.73
N SER A 199 18.59 -1.89 -6.95
CA SER A 199 19.84 -1.35 -7.50
C SER A 199 19.65 0.13 -7.82
N GLY A 200 20.44 0.97 -7.15
CA GLY A 200 20.40 2.41 -7.36
C GLY A 200 21.09 2.87 -8.65
N PRO A 201 20.94 4.15 -9.04
CA PRO A 201 21.61 4.74 -10.21
C PRO A 201 23.14 4.63 -10.14
N THR A 202 23.72 4.56 -8.93
CA THR A 202 25.14 4.40 -8.66
C THR A 202 25.61 2.94 -8.77
N ARG A 203 24.76 2.03 -9.24
CA ARG A 203 24.98 0.57 -9.32
C ARG A 203 25.21 -0.11 -7.97
N LYS A 204 24.90 0.55 -6.87
CA LYS A 204 24.87 -0.10 -5.56
C LYS A 204 23.67 -1.04 -5.47
N HIS A 205 23.92 -2.21 -4.92
CA HIS A 205 22.88 -3.21 -4.63
C HIS A 205 22.59 -3.20 -3.13
N ILE A 206 21.39 -2.83 -2.78
CA ILE A 206 20.95 -2.70 -1.39
C ILE A 206 19.83 -3.69 -1.14
N VAL A 207 19.87 -4.36 0.01
CA VAL A 207 18.78 -5.19 0.52
C VAL A 207 18.20 -4.53 1.75
N ASN A 208 16.92 -4.16 1.68
CA ASN A 208 16.18 -3.57 2.78
C ASN A 208 15.44 -4.64 3.58
N PHE A 209 15.44 -4.49 4.89
CA PHE A 209 14.65 -5.31 5.80
C PHE A 209 13.67 -4.43 6.57
N LEU A 210 12.40 -4.80 6.52
CA LEU A 210 11.31 -4.13 7.21
C LEU A 210 10.57 -5.16 8.07
N VAL A 211 10.04 -4.72 9.19
CA VAL A 211 9.20 -5.53 10.07
C VAL A 211 7.78 -4.99 10.00
N TYR A 212 6.87 -5.80 9.51
CA TYR A 212 5.46 -5.45 9.38
C TYR A 212 4.63 -6.09 10.48
N ARG A 213 3.68 -5.35 11.00
CA ARG A 213 2.56 -5.82 11.82
C ARG A 213 1.30 -5.01 11.48
N ASN A 214 0.15 -5.43 11.97
CA ASN A 214 -1.16 -4.80 11.66
C ASN A 214 -1.33 -3.32 12.05
N ARG A 215 -0.32 -2.70 12.68
CA ARG A 215 -0.30 -1.26 13.04
C ARG A 215 0.75 -0.45 12.29
N GLY A 216 1.38 -1.05 11.30
CA GLY A 216 2.36 -0.36 10.47
C GLY A 216 3.65 -1.15 10.25
N THR A 217 4.52 -0.55 9.48
CA THR A 217 5.81 -1.10 9.07
C THR A 217 6.94 -0.36 9.76
N ILE A 218 7.93 -1.09 10.24
CA ILE A 218 9.14 -0.54 10.85
C ILE A 218 10.31 -0.89 9.93
N PHE A 219 11.09 0.11 9.54
CA PHE A 219 12.36 -0.12 8.86
C PHE A 219 13.38 -0.66 9.85
N GLN A 220 13.92 -1.85 9.59
CA GLN A 220 14.91 -2.49 10.45
C GLN A 220 16.33 -2.09 10.08
N LYS A 221 16.70 -2.34 8.82
CA LYS A 221 18.03 -1.98 8.29
C LYS A 221 18.10 -2.14 6.77
N SER A 222 19.13 -1.49 6.20
CA SER A 222 19.61 -1.76 4.84
C SER A 222 20.97 -2.45 4.89
N VAL A 223 21.21 -3.37 3.97
CA VAL A 223 22.50 -4.04 3.82
C VAL A 223 23.02 -3.79 2.41
N ASP A 224 24.21 -3.19 2.32
CA ASP A 224 24.90 -3.03 1.04
C ASP A 224 25.52 -4.36 0.64
N VAL A 225 25.08 -4.92 -0.46
CA VAL A 225 25.55 -6.21 -1.01
C VAL A 225 26.27 -6.02 -2.35
N THR A 226 26.74 -4.81 -2.61
CA THR A 226 27.40 -4.43 -3.87
C THR A 226 28.67 -5.26 -4.09
N ASP A 227 29.49 -5.40 -3.07
CA ASP A 227 30.80 -6.07 -3.13
C ASP A 227 30.69 -7.59 -2.95
N VAL A 228 29.49 -8.14 -2.89
CA VAL A 228 29.29 -9.60 -2.78
C VAL A 228 29.46 -10.25 -4.16
N PRO A 229 30.51 -11.05 -4.38
CA PRO A 229 30.83 -11.59 -5.71
C PRO A 229 29.75 -12.50 -6.28
N SER A 230 29.08 -13.26 -5.42
CA SER A 230 27.98 -14.14 -5.80
C SER A 230 26.91 -14.18 -4.72
N ARG A 231 25.73 -13.73 -5.08
CA ARG A 231 24.56 -13.70 -4.20
C ARG A 231 23.82 -15.04 -4.30
N THR A 232 24.43 -16.08 -3.73
CA THR A 232 23.89 -17.43 -3.72
C THR A 232 22.74 -17.57 -2.73
N SER A 233 22.00 -18.68 -2.83
CA SER A 233 20.96 -19.02 -1.86
C SER A 233 21.50 -19.17 -0.43
N ASP A 234 22.74 -19.61 -0.26
CA ASP A 234 23.36 -19.75 1.07
C ASP A 234 23.73 -18.38 1.65
N TYR A 235 24.17 -17.45 0.81
CA TYR A 235 24.40 -16.07 1.22
C TYR A 235 23.10 -15.42 1.72
N TYR A 236 22.02 -15.48 0.93
CA TYR A 236 20.73 -14.93 1.33
C TYR A 236 20.16 -15.64 2.55
N LEU A 237 20.32 -16.97 2.67
CA LEU A 237 19.94 -17.70 3.87
C LEU A 237 20.64 -17.14 5.10
N SER A 238 21.96 -17.00 5.05
CA SER A 238 22.75 -16.46 6.17
C SER A 238 22.34 -15.04 6.53
N LEU A 239 22.04 -14.20 5.52
CA LEU A 239 21.63 -12.82 5.73
C LEU A 239 20.26 -12.73 6.39
N ILE A 240 19.26 -13.45 5.89
CA ILE A 240 17.89 -13.44 6.41
C ILE A 240 17.85 -14.08 7.80
N ASP A 241 18.57 -15.18 7.99
CA ASP A 241 18.64 -15.90 9.25
C ASP A 241 19.16 -15.03 10.40
N LYS A 242 20.21 -14.21 10.13
CA LYS A 242 20.70 -13.22 11.10
C LYS A 242 19.63 -12.16 11.44
N VAL A 243 18.84 -11.73 10.48
CA VAL A 243 17.77 -10.77 10.73
C VAL A 243 16.67 -11.37 11.60
N VAL A 244 16.36 -12.66 11.42
CA VAL A 244 15.43 -13.39 12.29
C VAL A 244 15.95 -13.43 13.72
N ASP A 245 17.26 -13.72 13.92
CA ASP A 245 17.86 -13.72 15.27
C ASP A 245 17.84 -12.33 15.92
N GLU A 246 18.10 -11.27 15.17
CA GLU A 246 18.07 -9.88 15.67
C GLU A 246 16.67 -9.44 16.13
N ILE A 247 15.64 -9.89 15.43
CA ILE A 247 14.24 -9.59 15.74
C ILE A 247 13.76 -10.46 16.91
N GLY A 248 14.12 -11.72 16.91
CA GLY A 248 13.70 -12.80 17.80
C GLY A 248 12.83 -13.79 17.04
N GLU A 249 13.29 -15.05 16.93
CA GLU A 249 12.59 -16.10 16.18
C GLU A 249 11.17 -16.32 16.68
N GLU A 250 10.97 -16.19 17.99
CA GLU A 250 9.68 -16.37 18.66
C GLU A 250 8.59 -15.38 18.19
N TYR A 251 9.00 -14.26 17.58
CA TYR A 251 8.06 -13.25 17.06
C TYR A 251 7.79 -13.40 15.57
N VAL A 252 8.66 -14.12 14.84
CA VAL A 252 8.59 -14.13 13.37
C VAL A 252 7.69 -15.24 12.87
N VAL A 253 6.55 -14.88 12.28
CA VAL A 253 5.59 -15.82 11.68
C VAL A 253 5.86 -15.99 10.18
N GLN A 254 6.27 -14.92 9.51
CA GLN A 254 6.41 -14.90 8.06
C GLN A 254 7.61 -14.08 7.61
N ILE A 255 8.20 -14.52 6.50
CA ILE A 255 9.18 -13.75 5.74
C ILE A 255 8.69 -13.62 4.29
N VAL A 256 8.65 -12.39 3.79
CA VAL A 256 8.26 -12.07 2.42
C VAL A 256 9.50 -11.56 1.67
N THR A 257 9.79 -12.12 0.52
CA THR A 257 10.88 -11.64 -0.35
C THR A 257 10.39 -11.51 -1.79
N ASP A 258 11.20 -10.93 -2.65
CA ASP A 258 10.98 -11.03 -4.08
C ASP A 258 11.06 -12.50 -4.57
N ASN A 259 10.79 -12.72 -5.87
CA ASN A 259 10.76 -14.04 -6.46
C ASN A 259 12.06 -14.38 -7.24
N GLU A 260 13.19 -13.71 -6.97
CA GLU A 260 14.48 -14.08 -7.53
C GLU A 260 14.85 -15.51 -7.12
N ALA A 261 15.42 -16.28 -8.03
CA ALA A 261 15.67 -17.72 -7.82
C ALA A 261 16.54 -18.02 -6.59
N ALA A 262 17.57 -17.21 -6.34
CA ALA A 262 18.50 -17.42 -5.23
C ALA A 262 17.82 -17.14 -3.88
N ILE A 263 17.07 -16.04 -3.75
CA ILE A 263 16.40 -15.67 -2.50
C ILE A 263 15.20 -16.58 -2.23
N LYS A 264 14.50 -17.03 -3.26
CA LYS A 264 13.45 -18.06 -3.17
C LYS A 264 13.99 -19.37 -2.61
N ALA A 265 15.14 -19.85 -3.14
CA ALA A 265 15.79 -21.05 -2.64
C ALA A 265 16.27 -20.88 -1.18
N ALA A 266 16.73 -19.67 -0.81
CA ALA A 266 17.07 -19.33 0.57
C ALA A 266 15.83 -19.40 1.48
N GLY A 267 14.69 -18.89 1.05
CA GLY A 267 13.41 -18.95 1.77
C GLY A 267 12.97 -20.37 2.07
N TYR A 268 13.06 -21.29 1.11
CA TYR A 268 12.78 -22.71 1.35
C TYR A 268 13.77 -23.37 2.32
N LYS A 269 15.06 -23.07 2.20
CA LYS A 269 16.08 -23.56 3.16
C LYS A 269 15.82 -23.04 4.58
N LEU A 270 15.40 -21.78 4.68
CA LEU A 270 15.05 -21.17 5.96
C LEU A 270 13.85 -21.86 6.60
N MET A 271 12.80 -22.16 5.82
CA MET A 271 11.65 -22.93 6.30
C MET A 271 12.02 -24.34 6.77
N GLN A 272 13.06 -24.95 6.21
CA GLN A 272 13.58 -26.25 6.67
C GLN A 272 14.34 -26.11 7.99
N LYS A 273 15.11 -25.02 8.15
CA LYS A 273 15.89 -24.73 9.35
C LYS A 273 14.99 -24.29 10.51
N ARG A 274 14.03 -23.39 10.25
CA ARG A 274 13.11 -22.81 11.26
C ARG A 274 11.69 -23.27 10.97
N LYS A 275 11.19 -24.19 11.80
CA LYS A 275 9.94 -24.89 11.51
C LYS A 275 8.69 -24.05 11.78
N ASN A 276 8.77 -23.04 12.64
CA ASN A 276 7.63 -22.24 13.10
C ASN A 276 7.40 -20.96 12.28
N LEU A 277 8.06 -20.81 11.14
CA LEU A 277 7.85 -19.64 10.26
C LEU A 277 7.55 -20.06 8.82
N TYR A 278 6.91 -19.14 8.09
CA TYR A 278 6.64 -19.27 6.66
C TYR A 278 7.50 -18.32 5.84
N TRP A 279 7.98 -18.81 4.71
CA TRP A 279 8.45 -17.97 3.62
C TRP A 279 7.36 -17.88 2.55
N THR A 280 7.13 -16.67 2.02
CA THR A 280 6.25 -16.43 0.86
C THR A 280 6.91 -15.46 -0.11
N GLY A 281 6.61 -15.62 -1.40
CA GLY A 281 7.00 -14.64 -2.40
C GLY A 281 6.15 -13.37 -2.30
N CYS A 282 6.72 -12.23 -2.67
CA CYS A 282 6.02 -10.96 -2.74
C CYS A 282 4.87 -11.04 -3.77
N ALA A 283 3.66 -10.76 -3.31
CA ALA A 283 2.46 -10.83 -4.14
C ALA A 283 2.48 -9.78 -5.25
N ALA A 284 2.86 -8.54 -4.94
CA ALA A 284 2.96 -7.46 -5.91
C ALA A 284 3.96 -7.82 -7.03
N HIS A 285 5.15 -8.31 -6.65
CA HIS A 285 6.15 -8.76 -7.62
C HIS A 285 5.66 -9.92 -8.49
N CYS A 286 4.94 -10.88 -7.90
CA CYS A 286 4.39 -12.01 -8.65
C CYS A 286 3.34 -11.56 -9.69
N ILE A 287 2.45 -10.63 -9.32
CA ILE A 287 1.44 -10.08 -10.23
C ILE A 287 2.11 -9.25 -11.33
N ASP A 288 3.15 -8.49 -10.99
CA ASP A 288 3.94 -7.75 -11.97
C ASP A 288 4.60 -8.68 -13.00
N LEU A 289 5.14 -9.83 -12.55
CA LEU A 289 5.65 -10.88 -13.44
C LEU A 289 4.55 -11.53 -14.30
N MET A 290 3.31 -11.68 -13.80
CA MET A 290 2.18 -12.12 -14.62
C MET A 290 1.89 -11.13 -15.75
N LEU A 291 1.88 -9.83 -15.43
CA LEU A 291 1.68 -8.75 -16.41
C LEU A 291 2.82 -8.72 -17.43
N GLU A 292 4.06 -8.92 -16.99
CA GLU A 292 5.22 -9.04 -17.88
C GLU A 292 5.06 -10.17 -18.89
N ASP A 293 4.75 -11.37 -18.43
CA ASP A 293 4.59 -12.54 -19.29
C ASP A 293 3.43 -12.37 -20.26
N ILE A 294 2.33 -11.72 -19.83
CA ILE A 294 1.23 -11.33 -20.70
C ILE A 294 1.73 -10.33 -21.76
N GLY A 295 2.55 -9.35 -21.35
CA GLY A 295 3.16 -8.37 -22.24
C GLY A 295 4.07 -8.98 -23.31
N LYS A 296 4.71 -10.10 -23.04
CA LYS A 296 5.58 -10.85 -23.98
C LYS A 296 4.81 -11.60 -25.08
N LYS A 297 3.48 -11.79 -24.93
CA LYS A 297 2.68 -12.40 -26.00
C LYS A 297 2.73 -11.54 -27.25
N LYS A 298 3.05 -12.14 -28.41
CA LYS A 298 3.24 -11.41 -29.69
C LYS A 298 2.12 -10.43 -30.04
N SER A 299 0.86 -10.79 -29.74
CA SER A 299 -0.30 -9.93 -29.99
C SER A 299 -0.34 -8.72 -29.04
N VAL A 300 0.05 -8.89 -27.79
CA VAL A 300 0.11 -7.83 -26.77
C VAL A 300 1.31 -6.93 -27.00
N ALA A 301 2.51 -7.53 -27.20
CA ALA A 301 3.75 -6.80 -27.45
C ALA A 301 3.62 -5.78 -28.59
N LYS A 302 3.00 -6.18 -29.72
CA LYS A 302 2.73 -5.28 -30.85
C LYS A 302 1.91 -4.05 -30.45
N VAL A 303 0.90 -4.21 -29.58
CA VAL A 303 0.05 -3.10 -29.12
C VAL A 303 0.86 -2.17 -28.21
N LEU A 304 1.63 -2.76 -27.28
CA LEU A 304 2.50 -1.99 -26.37
C LEU A 304 3.59 -1.23 -27.13
N ASP A 305 4.16 -1.82 -28.17
CA ASP A 305 5.16 -1.13 -29.01
C ASP A 305 4.53 0.03 -29.79
N CYS A 306 3.32 -0.12 -30.31
CA CYS A 306 2.57 0.99 -30.88
C CYS A 306 2.33 2.11 -29.86
N ALA A 307 1.98 1.78 -28.61
CA ALA A 307 1.80 2.77 -27.55
C ALA A 307 3.11 3.52 -27.24
N LYS A 308 4.24 2.81 -27.21
CA LYS A 308 5.57 3.41 -27.03
C LYS A 308 5.95 4.35 -28.18
N VAL A 309 5.60 4.00 -29.43
CA VAL A 309 5.81 4.90 -30.59
C VAL A 309 5.06 6.21 -30.41
N ILE A 310 3.78 6.15 -30.02
CA ILE A 310 2.95 7.34 -29.77
C ILE A 310 3.57 8.21 -28.67
N THR A 311 3.87 7.64 -27.51
CA THR A 311 4.40 8.40 -26.37
C THR A 311 5.79 8.95 -26.66
N ARG A 312 6.69 8.16 -27.24
CA ARG A 312 8.02 8.60 -27.63
C ARG A 312 7.94 9.81 -28.58
N PHE A 313 7.07 9.74 -29.59
CA PHE A 313 6.89 10.85 -30.52
C PHE A 313 6.40 12.11 -29.78
N ILE A 314 5.36 12.02 -28.97
CA ILE A 314 4.78 13.17 -28.27
C ILE A 314 5.81 13.83 -27.36
N TYR A 315 6.52 13.04 -26.56
CA TYR A 315 7.45 13.56 -25.55
C TYR A 315 8.84 13.90 -26.08
N ASN A 316 9.13 13.68 -27.36
CA ASN A 316 10.36 14.15 -27.97
C ASN A 316 10.37 15.66 -28.25
N SER A 317 9.28 16.38 -28.00
CA SER A 317 9.19 17.82 -28.24
C SER A 317 8.21 18.49 -27.30
N ASN A 318 8.68 19.48 -26.53
CA ASN A 318 7.84 20.28 -25.65
C ASN A 318 6.65 20.91 -26.42
N TRP A 319 6.87 21.38 -27.66
CA TRP A 319 5.80 21.91 -28.47
C TRP A 319 4.68 20.88 -28.74
N VAL A 320 5.03 19.63 -29.01
CA VAL A 320 4.03 18.56 -29.24
C VAL A 320 3.29 18.22 -27.94
N VAL A 321 3.97 18.22 -26.80
CA VAL A 321 3.35 18.04 -25.50
C VAL A 321 2.34 19.15 -25.20
N ASP A 322 2.75 20.41 -25.35
CA ASP A 322 1.87 21.56 -25.11
C ASP A 322 0.69 21.57 -26.07
N PHE A 323 0.94 21.16 -27.32
CA PHE A 323 -0.11 21.03 -28.30
C PHE A 323 -1.11 19.93 -27.95
N MET A 324 -0.64 18.77 -27.51
CA MET A 324 -1.47 17.68 -27.03
C MET A 324 -2.34 18.13 -25.84
N LYS A 325 -1.75 18.83 -24.86
CA LYS A 325 -2.46 19.33 -23.68
C LYS A 325 -3.69 20.17 -24.02
N ARG A 326 -3.67 20.95 -25.07
CA ARG A 326 -4.84 21.73 -25.54
C ARG A 326 -6.05 20.83 -25.89
N PHE A 327 -5.81 19.58 -26.33
CA PHE A 327 -6.86 18.61 -26.67
C PHE A 327 -7.23 17.70 -25.50
N THR A 328 -6.28 17.42 -24.60
CA THR A 328 -6.50 16.51 -23.45
C THR A 328 -6.99 17.22 -22.18
N GLY A 329 -7.30 18.55 -22.28
CA GLY A 329 -7.74 19.32 -21.10
C GLY A 329 -6.62 19.53 -20.09
N ASP A 330 -5.44 19.89 -20.58
CA ASP A 330 -4.20 20.13 -19.82
C ASP A 330 -3.62 18.89 -19.12
N ARG A 331 -4.08 17.69 -19.50
CA ARG A 331 -3.59 16.42 -18.95
C ARG A 331 -2.50 15.81 -19.83
N GLU A 332 -1.47 15.24 -19.17
CA GLU A 332 -0.42 14.50 -19.84
C GLU A 332 -0.78 13.02 -20.00
N LEU A 333 -0.20 12.37 -21.02
CA LEU A 333 -0.22 10.92 -21.13
C LEU A 333 0.79 10.34 -20.14
N LEU A 334 0.39 9.31 -19.42
CA LEU A 334 1.30 8.61 -18.52
C LEU A 334 2.37 7.86 -19.33
N ARG A 335 3.63 8.07 -18.96
CA ARG A 335 4.77 7.45 -19.64
C ARG A 335 5.22 6.18 -18.93
N PRO A 336 5.70 5.16 -19.67
CA PRO A 336 6.28 3.99 -19.03
C PRO A 336 7.56 4.39 -18.27
N VAL A 337 7.66 3.95 -17.03
CA VAL A 337 8.87 4.10 -16.21
C VAL A 337 9.72 2.83 -16.38
N ILE A 338 11.04 2.97 -16.42
CA ILE A 338 11.98 1.87 -16.79
C ILE A 338 11.90 0.68 -15.81
N THR A 339 11.44 0.88 -14.60
CA THR A 339 11.58 -0.07 -13.50
C THR A 339 10.36 -0.95 -13.18
N ARG A 340 9.21 -0.79 -13.86
CA ARG A 340 7.99 -1.55 -13.55
C ARG A 340 7.19 -1.93 -14.81
N PHE A 341 6.91 -3.20 -14.99
CA PHE A 341 6.19 -3.74 -16.15
C PHE A 341 4.75 -3.25 -16.26
N ALA A 342 4.08 -3.06 -15.13
CA ALA A 342 2.74 -2.51 -15.07
C ALA A 342 2.62 -1.13 -15.76
N THR A 343 3.69 -0.34 -15.81
CA THR A 343 3.67 1.02 -16.37
C THR A 343 3.38 1.05 -17.87
N ASN A 344 3.77 0.02 -18.64
CA ASN A 344 3.42 -0.06 -20.06
C ASN A 344 1.90 -0.13 -20.28
N PHE A 345 1.17 -0.73 -19.35
CA PHE A 345 -0.28 -0.89 -19.41
C PHE A 345 -1.00 0.36 -18.93
N ILE A 346 -0.48 1.01 -17.91
CA ILE A 346 -0.95 2.31 -17.45
C ILE A 346 -0.81 3.34 -18.60
N THR A 347 0.31 3.29 -19.34
CA THR A 347 0.50 4.11 -20.55
C THR A 347 -0.55 3.80 -21.61
N LEU A 348 -0.82 2.50 -21.88
CA LEU A 348 -1.83 2.09 -22.85
C LEU A 348 -3.24 2.55 -22.42
N GLU A 349 -3.57 2.41 -21.15
CA GLU A 349 -4.83 2.88 -20.56
C GLU A 349 -4.99 4.40 -20.75
N SER A 350 -3.94 5.16 -20.42
CA SER A 350 -3.90 6.62 -20.62
C SER A 350 -4.13 7.01 -22.08
N ILE A 351 -3.48 6.32 -23.04
CA ILE A 351 -3.68 6.55 -24.46
C ILE A 351 -5.13 6.25 -24.87
N VAL A 352 -5.70 5.14 -24.41
CA VAL A 352 -7.08 4.75 -24.75
C VAL A 352 -8.09 5.73 -24.16
N LYS A 353 -7.86 6.21 -22.92
CA LYS A 353 -8.70 7.25 -22.27
C LYS A 353 -8.74 8.55 -23.10
N HIS A 354 -7.63 8.93 -23.72
CA HIS A 354 -7.51 10.14 -24.52
C HIS A 354 -7.67 9.92 -26.05
N LYS A 355 -8.27 8.79 -26.46
CA LYS A 355 -8.43 8.42 -27.87
C LYS A 355 -8.95 9.55 -28.76
N THR A 356 -10.11 10.13 -28.41
CA THR A 356 -10.77 11.18 -29.21
C THR A 356 -9.87 12.41 -29.28
N ALA A 357 -9.34 12.87 -28.16
CA ALA A 357 -8.44 14.01 -28.09
C ALA A 357 -7.19 13.84 -28.97
N LEU A 358 -6.58 12.65 -28.95
CA LEU A 358 -5.43 12.35 -29.82
C LEU A 358 -5.83 12.31 -31.30
N GLN A 359 -6.96 11.73 -31.63
CA GLN A 359 -7.47 11.72 -33.00
C GLN A 359 -7.73 13.15 -33.51
N ASP A 360 -8.39 13.99 -32.72
CA ASP A 360 -8.70 15.39 -33.06
C ASP A 360 -7.41 16.21 -33.21
N MET A 361 -6.44 16.02 -32.33
CA MET A 361 -5.12 16.66 -32.42
C MET A 361 -4.47 16.40 -33.78
N PHE A 362 -4.36 15.14 -34.21
CA PHE A 362 -3.71 14.74 -35.46
C PHE A 362 -4.55 15.06 -36.72
N HIS A 363 -5.84 15.38 -36.58
CA HIS A 363 -6.71 15.83 -37.68
C HIS A 363 -6.79 17.34 -37.80
N SER A 364 -6.38 18.12 -36.80
CA SER A 364 -6.49 19.57 -36.76
C SER A 364 -5.71 20.24 -37.90
N GLN A 365 -6.16 21.41 -38.34
CA GLN A 365 -5.49 22.20 -39.38
C GLN A 365 -4.13 22.71 -38.89
N GLU A 366 -4.05 23.10 -37.60
CA GLU A 366 -2.80 23.55 -37.00
C GLU A 366 -1.72 22.46 -37.05
N TRP A 367 -2.09 21.21 -36.77
CA TRP A 367 -1.19 20.05 -36.90
C TRP A 367 -0.69 19.88 -38.33
N LYS A 368 -1.60 19.94 -39.34
CA LYS A 368 -1.23 19.71 -40.75
C LYS A 368 -0.22 20.71 -41.28
N HIS A 369 -0.27 21.97 -40.82
CA HIS A 369 0.61 23.03 -41.26
C HIS A 369 1.91 23.14 -40.46
N ASN A 370 2.04 22.37 -39.38
CA ASN A 370 3.20 22.44 -38.52
C ASN A 370 4.39 21.60 -39.05
N LYS A 371 5.61 22.09 -38.80
CA LYS A 371 6.85 21.37 -39.18
C LYS A 371 6.94 19.95 -38.56
N TRP A 372 6.38 19.75 -37.38
CA TRP A 372 6.41 18.47 -36.68
C TRP A 372 5.62 17.39 -37.40
N SER A 373 4.54 17.72 -38.10
CA SER A 373 3.71 16.77 -38.87
C SER A 373 4.45 16.11 -40.04
N LYS A 374 5.55 16.73 -40.50
CA LYS A 374 6.35 16.27 -41.64
C LYS A 374 7.37 15.18 -41.25
N LYS A 375 7.68 15.04 -39.97
CA LYS A 375 8.63 14.03 -39.46
C LYS A 375 8.09 12.62 -39.66
N ASP A 376 8.98 11.68 -39.90
CA ASP A 376 8.60 10.28 -40.12
C ASP A 376 8.01 9.64 -38.85
N ASP A 377 8.56 9.94 -37.67
CA ASP A 377 7.98 9.53 -36.38
C ASP A 377 6.54 10.04 -36.21
N ALA A 378 6.24 11.25 -36.68
CA ALA A 378 4.90 11.82 -36.64
C ALA A 378 3.95 11.08 -37.57
N LYS A 379 4.41 10.72 -38.78
CA LYS A 379 3.61 9.95 -39.75
C LYS A 379 3.29 8.56 -39.18
N GLU A 380 4.27 7.92 -38.54
CA GLU A 380 4.08 6.63 -37.90
C GLU A 380 3.07 6.73 -36.74
N ALA A 381 3.25 7.65 -35.80
CA ALA A 381 2.32 7.90 -34.71
C ALA A 381 0.90 8.19 -35.20
N LYS A 382 0.76 9.06 -36.20
CA LYS A 382 -0.52 9.36 -36.85
C LYS A 382 -1.18 8.13 -37.45
N LYS A 383 -0.41 7.28 -38.16
CA LYS A 383 -0.92 6.03 -38.75
C LYS A 383 -1.47 5.10 -37.67
N ILE A 384 -0.80 4.98 -36.52
CA ILE A 384 -1.27 4.17 -35.39
C ILE A 384 -2.56 4.74 -34.82
N ILE A 385 -2.61 6.05 -34.56
CA ILE A 385 -3.78 6.73 -33.97
C ILE A 385 -5.00 6.69 -34.89
N GLN A 386 -4.80 6.66 -36.20
CA GLN A 386 -5.87 6.52 -37.19
C GLN A 386 -6.33 5.05 -37.39
N SER A 387 -5.56 4.09 -36.90
CA SER A 387 -5.84 2.65 -37.09
C SER A 387 -6.97 2.16 -36.18
N LYS A 388 -8.11 1.78 -36.75
CA LYS A 388 -9.19 1.12 -36.01
C LYS A 388 -8.72 -0.19 -35.36
N ASP A 389 -7.85 -0.93 -36.02
CA ASP A 389 -7.27 -2.18 -35.52
C ASP A 389 -6.47 -1.98 -34.24
N PHE A 390 -5.65 -0.92 -34.17
CA PHE A 390 -4.92 -0.57 -32.96
C PHE A 390 -5.87 -0.35 -31.77
N TRP A 391 -6.90 0.46 -31.92
CA TRP A 391 -7.84 0.76 -30.83
C TRP A 391 -8.63 -0.45 -30.36
N THR A 392 -9.04 -1.31 -31.29
CA THR A 392 -9.72 -2.57 -30.95
C THR A 392 -8.81 -3.49 -30.13
N LYS A 393 -7.58 -3.69 -30.60
CA LYS A 393 -6.61 -4.53 -29.91
C LYS A 393 -6.16 -3.93 -28.57
N ALA A 394 -5.99 -2.61 -28.50
CA ALA A 394 -5.67 -1.91 -27.25
C ALA A 394 -6.77 -2.12 -26.20
N ALA A 395 -8.04 -1.97 -26.58
CA ALA A 395 -9.16 -2.26 -25.69
C ALA A 395 -9.21 -3.73 -25.23
N ASP A 396 -8.89 -4.69 -26.12
CA ASP A 396 -8.87 -6.11 -25.75
C ASP A 396 -7.70 -6.44 -24.81
N VAL A 397 -6.54 -5.81 -24.99
CA VAL A 397 -5.41 -5.92 -24.07
C VAL A 397 -5.79 -5.40 -22.68
N LEU A 398 -6.41 -4.23 -22.59
CA LEU A 398 -6.83 -3.64 -21.31
C LEU A 398 -7.85 -4.50 -20.56
N LYS A 399 -8.77 -5.17 -21.26
CA LYS A 399 -9.74 -6.09 -20.62
C LYS A 399 -9.09 -7.25 -19.88
N VAL A 400 -7.91 -7.67 -20.31
CA VAL A 400 -7.14 -8.74 -19.64
C VAL A 400 -6.34 -8.19 -18.46
N GLN A 401 -5.83 -6.98 -18.58
CA GLN A 401 -4.86 -6.42 -17.64
C GLN A 401 -5.50 -5.62 -16.52
N GLU A 402 -6.57 -4.89 -16.78
CA GLU A 402 -7.30 -4.12 -15.76
C GLU A 402 -7.66 -4.95 -14.51
N PRO A 403 -8.16 -6.21 -14.64
CA PRO A 403 -8.41 -7.05 -13.47
C PRO A 403 -7.15 -7.34 -12.64
N LEU A 404 -6.02 -7.61 -13.28
CA LEU A 404 -4.75 -7.87 -12.60
C LEU A 404 -4.15 -6.60 -11.99
N LEU A 405 -4.29 -5.45 -12.65
CA LEU A 405 -3.88 -4.15 -12.09
C LEU A 405 -4.68 -3.80 -10.83
N LYS A 406 -5.97 -4.16 -10.77
CA LYS A 406 -6.77 -4.00 -9.54
C LYS A 406 -6.23 -4.86 -8.40
N VAL A 407 -5.83 -6.10 -8.68
CA VAL A 407 -5.20 -6.96 -7.67
C VAL A 407 -3.83 -6.42 -7.28
N LEU A 408 -3.03 -5.93 -8.23
CA LEU A 408 -1.73 -5.33 -7.94
C LEU A 408 -1.88 -4.13 -6.98
N ARG A 409 -2.80 -3.21 -7.26
CA ARG A 409 -3.07 -2.06 -6.38
C ARG A 409 -3.54 -2.49 -4.98
N LEU A 410 -4.31 -3.56 -4.90
CA LEU A 410 -4.75 -4.11 -3.62
C LEU A 410 -3.57 -4.59 -2.78
N VAL A 411 -2.61 -5.32 -3.36
CA VAL A 411 -1.50 -5.93 -2.63
C VAL A 411 -0.28 -5.02 -2.47
N ASP A 412 -0.19 -3.95 -3.26
CA ASP A 412 0.88 -2.93 -3.19
C ASP A 412 0.56 -1.81 -2.17
N GLY A 413 -0.62 -1.84 -1.57
CA GLY A 413 -1.03 -0.90 -0.53
C GLY A 413 -0.39 -1.23 0.82
N ASP A 414 0.02 -0.20 1.57
CA ASP A 414 0.71 -0.29 2.85
C ASP A 414 -0.19 -0.07 4.09
N GLU A 415 -1.44 0.34 3.88
CA GLU A 415 -2.35 0.71 4.97
C GLU A 415 -3.02 -0.49 5.65
N LYS A 416 -3.29 -1.58 4.93
CA LYS A 416 -4.08 -2.72 5.44
C LYS A 416 -3.48 -4.06 5.03
N PRO A 417 -3.57 -5.09 5.90
CA PRO A 417 -3.14 -6.44 5.55
C PRO A 417 -4.03 -7.01 4.44
N THR A 418 -3.43 -7.47 3.35
CA THR A 418 -4.14 -7.93 2.15
C THR A 418 -4.09 -9.44 1.92
N MET A 419 -3.32 -10.18 2.72
CA MET A 419 -3.16 -11.63 2.55
C MET A 419 -4.50 -12.38 2.50
N GLY A 420 -5.43 -12.06 3.39
CA GLY A 420 -6.75 -12.68 3.43
C GLY A 420 -7.68 -12.35 2.25
N PHE A 421 -7.26 -11.45 1.34
CA PHE A 421 -8.05 -11.02 0.19
C PHE A 421 -7.51 -11.51 -1.16
N ILE A 422 -6.22 -11.83 -1.23
CA ILE A 422 -5.56 -12.09 -2.51
C ILE A 422 -6.13 -13.29 -3.25
N TYR A 423 -6.54 -14.32 -2.52
CA TYR A 423 -7.09 -15.55 -3.10
C TYR A 423 -8.38 -15.24 -3.90
N GLU A 424 -9.33 -14.59 -3.26
CA GLU A 424 -10.59 -14.16 -3.88
C GLU A 424 -10.37 -13.12 -4.98
N ALA A 425 -9.45 -12.17 -4.76
CA ALA A 425 -9.14 -11.14 -5.74
C ALA A 425 -8.59 -11.75 -7.04
N MET A 426 -7.74 -12.77 -6.96
CA MET A 426 -7.22 -13.49 -8.12
C MET A 426 -8.29 -14.30 -8.84
N ASP A 427 -9.17 -14.96 -8.11
CA ASP A 427 -10.28 -15.69 -8.71
C ASP A 427 -11.24 -14.76 -9.45
N ARG A 428 -11.57 -13.60 -8.84
CA ARG A 428 -12.39 -12.57 -9.50
C ARG A 428 -11.71 -11.99 -10.72
N ALA A 429 -10.40 -11.75 -10.66
CA ALA A 429 -9.65 -11.26 -11.81
C ALA A 429 -9.70 -12.27 -12.98
N LYS A 430 -9.50 -13.55 -12.70
CA LYS A 430 -9.63 -14.63 -13.70
C LYS A 430 -11.04 -14.70 -14.29
N LEU A 431 -12.08 -14.60 -13.46
CA LEU A 431 -13.47 -14.58 -13.94
C LEU A 431 -13.74 -13.38 -14.84
N ALA A 432 -13.27 -12.19 -14.47
CA ALA A 432 -13.41 -10.99 -15.30
C ALA A 432 -12.70 -11.12 -16.65
N ILE A 433 -11.51 -11.72 -16.68
CA ILE A 433 -10.78 -12.03 -17.92
C ILE A 433 -11.60 -13.01 -18.78
N LYS A 434 -12.14 -14.09 -18.19
CA LYS A 434 -12.98 -15.05 -18.90
C LYS A 434 -14.21 -14.41 -19.55
N GLN A 435 -14.87 -13.50 -18.83
CA GLN A 435 -16.09 -12.83 -19.33
C GLN A 435 -15.80 -11.85 -20.47
N ASN A 436 -14.61 -11.24 -20.49
CA ASN A 436 -14.31 -10.13 -21.38
C ASN A 436 -13.34 -10.49 -22.53
N CYS A 437 -12.69 -11.66 -22.48
CA CYS A 437 -11.70 -12.09 -23.46
C CYS A 437 -12.05 -13.46 -24.05
N ARG A 438 -12.14 -13.53 -25.39
CA ARG A 438 -12.40 -14.79 -26.10
C ARG A 438 -11.29 -15.83 -25.90
N TYR A 439 -10.04 -15.37 -25.84
CA TYR A 439 -8.86 -16.23 -25.72
C TYR A 439 -8.34 -16.31 -24.27
N TYR A 440 -9.23 -16.26 -23.29
CA TYR A 440 -8.89 -16.23 -21.86
C TYR A 440 -8.04 -17.43 -21.41
N VAL A 441 -8.17 -18.58 -22.02
CA VAL A 441 -7.43 -19.81 -21.65
C VAL A 441 -5.92 -19.61 -21.70
N ASP A 442 -5.41 -18.91 -22.70
CA ASP A 442 -3.99 -18.62 -22.82
C ASP A 442 -3.46 -17.71 -21.71
N TYR A 443 -4.27 -16.73 -21.32
CA TYR A 443 -3.93 -15.84 -20.22
C TYR A 443 -4.03 -16.56 -18.87
N TRP A 444 -5.05 -17.41 -18.69
CA TRP A 444 -5.15 -18.22 -17.50
C TRP A 444 -3.96 -19.15 -17.30
N LYS A 445 -3.43 -19.77 -18.35
CA LYS A 445 -2.20 -20.57 -18.25
C LYS A 445 -1.02 -19.79 -17.67
N ILE A 446 -0.86 -18.53 -18.09
CA ILE A 446 0.20 -17.67 -17.57
C ILE A 446 -0.05 -17.36 -16.08
N ILE A 447 -1.27 -16.95 -15.75
CA ILE A 447 -1.67 -16.60 -14.39
C ILE A 447 -1.54 -17.81 -13.46
N ASP A 448 -2.07 -18.98 -13.87
CA ASP A 448 -2.06 -20.20 -13.06
C ASP A 448 -0.65 -20.72 -12.84
N ASN A 449 0.23 -20.62 -13.85
CA ASN A 449 1.62 -20.99 -13.71
C ASN A 449 2.34 -20.13 -12.66
N ARG A 450 2.17 -18.79 -12.73
CA ARG A 450 2.77 -17.89 -11.73
C ARG A 450 2.13 -18.07 -10.35
N TRP A 451 0.81 -18.24 -10.29
CA TRP A 451 0.10 -18.51 -9.06
C TRP A 451 0.62 -19.77 -8.37
N ALA A 452 0.62 -20.90 -9.05
CA ALA A 452 0.98 -22.20 -8.48
C ALA A 452 2.44 -22.28 -8.03
N PHE A 453 3.37 -21.65 -8.77
CA PHE A 453 4.81 -21.80 -8.50
C PHE A 453 5.44 -20.65 -7.69
N GLN A 454 4.76 -19.51 -7.56
CA GLN A 454 5.38 -18.34 -6.94
C GLN A 454 4.57 -17.68 -5.84
N LEU A 455 3.23 -17.76 -5.89
CA LEU A 455 2.38 -17.01 -4.98
C LEU A 455 1.56 -17.91 -4.06
N HIS A 456 0.99 -19.00 -4.57
CA HIS A 456 0.15 -19.88 -3.77
C HIS A 456 0.94 -20.57 -2.66
N THR A 457 0.51 -20.39 -1.41
CA THR A 457 1.05 -21.05 -0.22
C THR A 457 -0.08 -21.42 0.74
N ASP A 458 0.19 -22.35 1.65
CA ASP A 458 -0.75 -22.72 2.72
C ASP A 458 -1.19 -21.49 3.54
N LEU A 459 -0.28 -20.54 3.76
CA LEU A 459 -0.55 -19.33 4.53
C LEU A 459 -1.58 -18.42 3.84
N HIS A 460 -1.52 -18.28 2.50
CA HIS A 460 -2.53 -17.54 1.73
C HIS A 460 -3.89 -18.23 1.77
N ALA A 461 -3.91 -19.55 1.69
CA ALA A 461 -5.14 -20.35 1.79
C ALA A 461 -5.77 -20.21 3.18
N ALA A 462 -4.96 -20.28 4.25
CA ALA A 462 -5.42 -20.06 5.61
C ALA A 462 -5.94 -18.63 5.83
N GLY A 463 -5.22 -17.62 5.34
CA GLY A 463 -5.65 -16.22 5.40
C GLY A 463 -6.99 -15.98 4.70
N TYR A 464 -7.22 -16.61 3.55
CA TYR A 464 -8.50 -16.57 2.85
C TYR A 464 -9.62 -17.23 3.66
N PHE A 465 -9.38 -18.44 4.18
CA PHE A 465 -10.35 -19.19 4.99
C PHE A 465 -10.73 -18.44 6.26
N LEU A 466 -9.76 -17.88 6.95
CA LEU A 466 -9.95 -17.13 8.19
C LEU A 466 -10.49 -15.72 7.98
N ASN A 467 -10.72 -15.27 6.76
CA ASN A 467 -11.33 -13.98 6.51
C ASN A 467 -12.85 -14.07 6.72
N PRO A 468 -13.42 -13.42 7.75
CA PRO A 468 -14.85 -13.54 8.06
C PRO A 468 -15.76 -13.01 6.96
N ILE A 469 -15.27 -12.07 6.12
CA ILE A 469 -16.03 -11.56 4.97
C ILE A 469 -16.31 -12.68 3.97
N PHE A 470 -15.36 -13.57 3.76
CA PHE A 470 -15.51 -14.69 2.83
C PHE A 470 -16.13 -15.89 3.51
N GLN A 471 -15.70 -16.21 4.75
CA GLN A 471 -16.23 -17.35 5.51
C GLN A 471 -17.73 -17.25 5.72
N TYR A 472 -18.26 -16.06 5.99
CA TYR A 472 -19.68 -15.83 6.22
C TYR A 472 -20.44 -15.34 4.99
N GLY A 473 -19.74 -15.20 3.86
CA GLY A 473 -20.32 -14.84 2.57
C GLY A 473 -20.95 -16.04 1.86
N GLU A 474 -21.71 -15.75 0.79
CA GLU A 474 -22.38 -16.79 -0.02
C GLU A 474 -21.43 -17.61 -0.90
N HIS A 475 -20.14 -17.25 -0.95
CA HIS A 475 -19.20 -17.73 -1.96
C HIS A 475 -17.95 -18.39 -1.38
N LEU A 476 -17.95 -18.76 -0.09
CA LEU A 476 -16.81 -19.47 0.46
C LEU A 476 -16.63 -20.80 -0.28
N SER A 477 -15.46 -20.95 -0.82
CA SER A 477 -15.02 -22.19 -1.41
C SER A 477 -14.42 -23.08 -0.33
N ASN A 478 -15.19 -24.05 0.13
CA ASN A 478 -14.69 -25.15 0.98
C ASN A 478 -13.83 -26.13 0.17
N HIS A 479 -12.92 -25.61 -0.67
CA HIS A 479 -12.04 -26.47 -1.45
C HIS A 479 -11.09 -27.25 -0.54
N ARG A 480 -10.90 -28.50 -0.90
CA ARG A 480 -9.95 -29.41 -0.23
C ARG A 480 -8.57 -28.78 -0.08
N GLU A 481 -8.14 -27.99 -1.05
CA GLU A 481 -6.89 -27.25 -1.06
C GLU A 481 -6.82 -26.20 0.08
N VAL A 482 -7.84 -25.38 0.25
CA VAL A 482 -7.94 -24.36 1.29
C VAL A 482 -7.92 -25.01 2.68
N MET A 483 -8.73 -26.05 2.88
CA MET A 483 -8.76 -26.79 4.15
C MET A 483 -7.45 -27.54 4.45
N SER A 484 -6.75 -28.01 3.40
CA SER A 484 -5.41 -28.58 3.58
C SER A 484 -4.41 -27.52 4.02
N GLY A 485 -4.45 -26.34 3.40
CA GLY A 485 -3.62 -25.20 3.76
C GLY A 485 -3.80 -24.78 5.22
N VAL A 486 -5.05 -24.67 5.68
CA VAL A 486 -5.35 -24.36 7.09
C VAL A 486 -4.72 -25.39 8.04
N ARG A 487 -4.91 -26.69 7.78
CA ARG A 487 -4.29 -27.74 8.62
C ARG A 487 -2.78 -27.70 8.61
N ASN A 488 -2.17 -27.46 7.46
CA ASN A 488 -0.72 -27.36 7.33
C ASN A 488 -0.17 -26.15 8.11
N VAL A 489 -0.90 -25.02 8.11
CA VAL A 489 -0.52 -23.84 8.88
C VAL A 489 -0.60 -24.11 10.37
N ILE A 490 -1.70 -24.72 10.86
CA ILE A 490 -1.85 -25.11 12.26
C ILE A 490 -0.69 -26.03 12.68
N SER A 491 -0.46 -27.10 11.93
CA SER A 491 0.60 -28.08 12.26
C SER A 491 2.00 -27.48 12.22
N ARG A 492 2.22 -26.41 11.43
CA ARG A 492 3.52 -25.76 11.35
C ARG A 492 3.76 -24.72 12.44
N LEU A 493 2.73 -23.91 12.75
CA LEU A 493 2.87 -22.80 13.69
C LEU A 493 2.67 -23.25 15.15
N LEU A 494 1.93 -24.33 15.39
CA LEU A 494 1.65 -24.87 16.71
C LEU A 494 2.33 -26.24 16.88
N PRO A 495 3.47 -26.33 17.58
CA PRO A 495 4.19 -27.60 17.77
C PRO A 495 3.46 -28.59 18.67
N ASP A 496 2.66 -28.10 19.63
CA ASP A 496 1.91 -28.95 20.57
C ASP A 496 0.60 -29.44 19.96
N LEU A 497 0.38 -30.75 20.05
CA LEU A 497 -0.84 -31.40 19.53
C LEU A 497 -2.11 -30.91 20.25
N ASN A 498 -2.04 -30.57 21.53
CA ASN A 498 -3.18 -30.04 22.28
C ASN A 498 -3.56 -28.65 21.78
N GLU A 499 -2.57 -27.79 21.51
CA GLU A 499 -2.81 -26.48 20.89
C GLU A 499 -3.41 -26.62 19.48
N GLN A 500 -2.95 -27.59 18.68
CA GLN A 500 -3.54 -27.89 17.37
C GLN A 500 -5.01 -28.30 17.47
N ILE A 501 -5.35 -29.14 18.46
CA ILE A 501 -6.73 -29.57 18.71
C ILE A 501 -7.58 -28.38 19.15
N GLN A 502 -7.08 -27.53 20.03
CA GLN A 502 -7.78 -26.29 20.44
C GLN A 502 -8.02 -25.38 19.25
N ALA A 503 -7.03 -25.16 18.39
CA ALA A 503 -7.18 -24.35 17.18
C ALA A 503 -8.25 -24.91 16.23
N ILE A 504 -8.31 -26.24 16.04
CA ILE A 504 -9.35 -26.89 15.22
C ILE A 504 -10.75 -26.70 15.83
N ASN A 505 -10.86 -26.79 17.16
CA ASN A 505 -12.13 -26.56 17.85
C ASN A 505 -12.60 -25.10 17.69
N GLN A 506 -11.71 -24.13 17.84
CA GLN A 506 -12.01 -22.71 17.61
C GLN A 506 -12.42 -22.42 16.16
N ILE A 507 -11.78 -23.08 15.20
CA ILE A 507 -12.19 -23.00 13.78
C ILE A 507 -13.62 -23.50 13.59
N SER A 508 -14.02 -24.55 14.29
CA SER A 508 -15.40 -25.05 14.24
C SER A 508 -16.40 -24.01 14.76
N LEU A 509 -16.11 -23.39 15.91
CA LEU A 509 -16.93 -22.31 16.47
C LEU A 509 -17.01 -21.10 15.49
N PHE A 510 -15.88 -20.74 14.91
CA PHE A 510 -15.83 -19.66 13.91
C PHE A 510 -16.70 -19.98 12.67
N CYS A 511 -16.56 -21.17 12.10
CA CYS A 511 -17.32 -21.57 10.92
C CYS A 511 -18.84 -21.61 11.18
N ASN A 512 -19.24 -22.10 12.34
CA ASN A 512 -20.65 -22.28 12.74
C ASN A 512 -21.26 -21.00 13.29
N LYS A 513 -20.49 -19.93 13.48
CA LYS A 513 -20.91 -18.68 14.17
C LYS A 513 -21.43 -18.98 15.59
N GLU A 514 -20.71 -19.80 16.30
CA GLU A 514 -21.03 -20.16 17.68
C GLU A 514 -20.23 -19.29 18.66
N ASP A 515 -20.61 -19.30 19.94
CA ASP A 515 -19.99 -18.53 21.02
C ASP A 515 -19.82 -17.04 20.67
N SER A 516 -18.69 -16.43 20.94
CA SER A 516 -18.39 -15.02 20.65
C SER A 516 -18.58 -14.66 19.18
N PHE A 517 -18.32 -15.56 18.25
CA PHE A 517 -18.51 -15.35 16.81
C PHE A 517 -19.98 -15.25 16.40
N GLY A 518 -20.91 -15.77 17.20
CA GLY A 518 -22.35 -15.66 17.00
C GLY A 518 -22.96 -14.37 17.51
N ALA A 519 -22.24 -13.60 18.33
CA ALA A 519 -22.72 -12.35 18.89
C ALA A 519 -23.12 -11.34 17.81
N VAL A 520 -24.21 -10.59 18.06
CA VAL A 520 -24.71 -9.59 17.10
C VAL A 520 -23.65 -8.54 16.74
N LEU A 521 -22.83 -8.15 17.71
CA LEU A 521 -21.72 -7.23 17.48
C LEU A 521 -20.67 -7.83 16.56
N ALA A 522 -20.28 -9.09 16.79
CA ALA A 522 -19.34 -9.82 15.95
C ALA A 522 -19.83 -9.90 14.50
N GLN A 523 -21.09 -10.27 14.30
CA GLN A 523 -21.67 -10.38 12.96
C GLN A 523 -21.75 -9.02 12.22
N ARG A 524 -21.98 -7.92 12.94
CA ARG A 524 -21.93 -6.57 12.37
C ARG A 524 -20.50 -6.12 12.07
N ALA A 525 -19.52 -6.52 12.87
CA ALA A 525 -18.11 -6.17 12.70
C ALA A 525 -17.47 -6.83 11.46
N VAL A 526 -18.03 -7.91 10.92
CA VAL A 526 -17.50 -8.63 9.74
C VAL A 526 -17.14 -7.71 8.58
N LYS A 527 -17.99 -6.71 8.30
CA LYS A 527 -17.78 -5.77 7.18
C LYS A 527 -17.12 -4.46 7.60
N ALA A 528 -17.07 -4.18 8.89
CA ALA A 528 -16.62 -2.90 9.44
C ALA A 528 -15.16 -2.94 9.92
N THR A 529 -14.58 -4.12 10.12
CA THR A 529 -13.21 -4.29 10.63
C THR A 529 -12.35 -5.11 9.67
N ASN A 530 -11.02 -4.92 9.73
CA ASN A 530 -10.14 -5.82 9.01
C ASN A 530 -10.12 -7.21 9.68
N PRO A 531 -9.80 -8.29 8.94
CA PRO A 531 -9.87 -9.65 9.47
C PRO A 531 -9.07 -9.87 10.76
N GLY A 532 -7.87 -9.30 10.87
CA GLY A 532 -7.04 -9.44 12.08
C GLY A 532 -7.68 -8.78 13.31
N ASN A 533 -8.28 -7.60 13.15
CA ASN A 533 -8.98 -6.92 14.24
C ASN A 533 -10.28 -7.61 14.63
N TYR A 534 -10.93 -8.30 13.70
CA TYR A 534 -12.15 -9.07 13.96
C TYR A 534 -11.94 -10.12 15.06
N TYR A 535 -10.84 -10.88 14.99
CA TYR A 535 -10.52 -11.88 16.00
C TYR A 535 -10.22 -11.27 17.36
N ILE A 536 -9.48 -10.17 17.40
CA ILE A 536 -9.14 -9.48 18.66
C ILE A 536 -10.39 -8.99 19.38
N LEU A 537 -11.35 -8.42 18.64
CA LEU A 537 -12.60 -7.94 19.22
C LEU A 537 -13.43 -9.09 19.80
N ASN A 538 -13.36 -10.28 19.21
CA ASN A 538 -14.12 -11.43 19.67
C ASN A 538 -13.43 -12.15 20.84
N GLU A 539 -12.10 -12.18 20.92
CA GLU A 539 -11.39 -12.65 22.11
C GLU A 539 -11.64 -11.75 23.32
N LEU A 540 -11.71 -10.43 23.15
CA LEU A 540 -12.04 -9.48 24.21
C LEU A 540 -13.50 -9.60 24.70
N LEU A 541 -14.40 -10.19 23.91
CA LEU A 541 -15.78 -10.45 24.30
C LEU A 541 -15.95 -11.77 25.07
N THR A 542 -14.91 -12.61 25.14
CA THR A 542 -14.89 -13.89 25.90
C THR A 542 -14.26 -13.76 27.28
N ILE A 543 -13.71 -12.59 27.63
CA ILE A 543 -13.26 -12.24 28.98
C ILE A 543 -14.33 -11.37 29.65
#